data_a4f9e04d4fd90eaad623326337ffe2b2
#
_entry.id   a4f9e04d4fd90eaad623326337ffe2b2
#
_cell.length_a   1.000
_cell.length_b   1.000
_cell.length_c   1.000
_cell.angle_alpha   90.00
_cell.angle_beta   90.00
_cell.angle_gamma   90.00
#
_symmetry.space_group_name_H-M   'P 1'
#
loop_
_entity.id
_entity.type
_entity.pdbx_description
1 polymer ?
#
loop_
_entity_poly.entity_id
_entity_poly.type
_entity_poly.pdbx_seq_one_letter_code
_entity_poly.pdbx_strand_id
1 'polypeptide(L)'
;MNFPRLLRHGGLLLWALAGAISVPAANPIGLLPANPRYFTFRGQPTVIVTSGEHYGAVVNRAFDYVRYLDTLAEDGLNGTRVFLAYREQPGAFNIAANSLAPKQERLVLPWARSAEPGYFDGGNRFDLTRWDEAYFGRLRDFVKQAGQRGIIVEANLFSCFYGDKSWETHPFHQRNNVNGVGQCAWDEALSLRDPKLVGFMDAYVRKVAAELRGFDNVTFEICNEPYIGGVDMKWHDHIADVLAAALRPGPGEAAANLSATHPTTHLISWNVANGTAVVTNPHPALAQFNFHYATPPDAVKQNRGLNRPIGDNETGFRGTNDAPYRMEAWDFLFAGGALFNHLDYSFVAGHERGNFAYPKDQPGGGSPKLRVQLGFLAGFLRTFDLGKTRPDTALLRGGVPAGVSAEALVEAGRRWAVYLRPASLSAQFSARWTGTLTPTESGEYTLHTVSNDGVRLWVDGRQLIDNWSDHAEQEDSATVRLVAGQPVPLRLEYFYGGGQGVTRLSWTRPDGTKEIVPASRLSRAGGQPGLRGEYFSGTQLQLGPRVLERVDATVNFPWGTDGFLGRQARNPATQLTVELPAGRYVAEWFDPVAPKSLGREEFSHPGGMRPVAVRQVGEETVLRLERQ
;
A
#
# COMPACT_ATOMS: atom_id res chain seq x y z
N MET A 1 -33.72 -35.51 -64.90
CA MET A 1 -35.21 -35.64 -65.22
C MET A 1 -35.96 -35.14 -64.01
N ASN A 2 -36.73 -34.09 -64.27
CA ASN A 2 -38.03 -33.66 -63.68
C ASN A 2 -38.22 -33.58 -62.17
N PHE A 3 -38.42 -32.37 -61.75
CA PHE A 3 -39.29 -31.86 -60.68
C PHE A 3 -40.74 -32.42 -60.77
N PRO A 4 -41.67 -32.27 -59.75
CA PRO A 4 -42.07 -31.00 -59.20
C PRO A 4 -42.44 -30.92 -57.67
N ARG A 5 -42.49 -29.69 -57.24
CA ARG A 5 -43.20 -28.96 -56.17
C ARG A 5 -44.49 -29.56 -55.59
N LEU A 6 -44.74 -29.28 -54.28
CA LEU A 6 -45.95 -28.51 -53.88
C LEU A 6 -45.88 -28.09 -52.37
N LEU A 7 -46.22 -26.84 -52.18
CA LEU A 7 -46.46 -26.06 -50.97
C LEU A 7 -47.56 -26.62 -50.04
N ARG A 8 -47.48 -26.33 -48.74
CA ARG A 8 -48.59 -25.59 -48.06
C ARG A 8 -48.15 -25.06 -46.69
N HIS A 9 -48.53 -23.83 -46.44
CA HIS A 9 -48.33 -22.97 -45.26
C HIS A 9 -49.11 -23.47 -44.04
N GLY A 10 -48.51 -23.23 -42.83
CA GLY A 10 -49.17 -23.29 -41.54
C GLY A 10 -48.37 -22.46 -40.56
N GLY A 11 -48.62 -21.15 -40.51
CA GLY A 11 -47.96 -20.26 -39.54
C GLY A 11 -48.55 -20.46 -38.15
N LEU A 12 -47.69 -20.83 -37.20
CA LEU A 12 -47.96 -20.64 -35.78
C LEU A 12 -47.09 -19.49 -35.29
N LEU A 13 -47.75 -18.33 -35.03
CA LEU A 13 -47.14 -17.24 -34.25
C LEU A 13 -47.02 -17.69 -32.81
N LEU A 14 -45.82 -18.08 -32.41
CA LEU A 14 -45.42 -18.15 -30.99
C LEU A 14 -45.04 -16.74 -30.52
N TRP A 15 -45.93 -16.11 -29.76
CA TRP A 15 -45.62 -14.95 -28.93
C TRP A 15 -44.70 -15.42 -27.81
N ALA A 16 -43.39 -15.18 -27.95
CA ALA A 16 -42.46 -15.27 -26.84
C ALA A 16 -42.71 -14.08 -25.89
N LEU A 17 -43.48 -14.30 -24.83
CA LEU A 17 -43.43 -13.44 -23.65
C LEU A 17 -42.00 -13.49 -23.10
N ALA A 18 -41.17 -12.52 -23.49
CA ALA A 18 -39.96 -12.22 -22.78
C ALA A 18 -40.35 -11.63 -21.41
N GLY A 19 -40.61 -12.49 -20.43
CA GLY A 19 -40.65 -12.10 -19.04
C GLY A 19 -39.29 -11.52 -18.72
N ALA A 20 -39.19 -10.21 -18.49
CA ALA A 20 -38.05 -9.59 -17.89
C ALA A 20 -37.84 -10.27 -16.54
N ILE A 21 -36.87 -11.20 -16.46
CA ILE A 21 -36.37 -11.67 -15.19
C ILE A 21 -35.74 -10.44 -14.57
N SER A 22 -36.45 -9.76 -13.65
CA SER A 22 -35.86 -8.75 -12.80
C SER A 22 -34.84 -9.50 -11.94
N VAL A 23 -33.57 -9.44 -12.31
CA VAL A 23 -32.48 -9.83 -11.42
C VAL A 23 -32.65 -8.92 -10.19
N PRO A 24 -32.85 -9.48 -8.98
CA PRO A 24 -32.91 -8.66 -7.78
C PRO A 24 -31.70 -7.76 -7.78
N ALA A 25 -31.89 -6.47 -7.49
CA ALA A 25 -30.77 -5.56 -7.32
C ALA A 25 -29.78 -6.20 -6.34
N ALA A 26 -28.56 -6.45 -6.79
CA ALA A 26 -27.55 -7.06 -5.92
C ALA A 26 -27.35 -6.14 -4.71
N ASN A 27 -27.32 -6.71 -3.50
CA ASN A 27 -27.06 -5.91 -2.31
C ASN A 27 -25.70 -5.24 -2.44
N PRO A 28 -25.57 -3.95 -2.11
CA PRO A 28 -24.29 -3.28 -2.07
C PRO A 28 -23.27 -4.01 -1.19
N ILE A 29 -21.98 -3.75 -1.47
CA ILE A 29 -20.92 -4.22 -0.59
C ILE A 29 -21.22 -3.82 0.85
N GLY A 30 -21.10 -4.78 1.77
CA GLY A 30 -21.46 -4.60 3.18
C GLY A 30 -20.51 -5.33 4.10
N LEU A 31 -20.78 -5.26 5.39
CA LEU A 31 -20.02 -6.00 6.40
C LEU A 31 -20.39 -7.49 6.33
N LEU A 32 -19.39 -8.37 6.43
CA LEU A 32 -19.61 -9.81 6.48
C LEU A 32 -20.31 -10.18 7.81
N PRO A 33 -21.55 -10.69 7.81
CA PRO A 33 -22.30 -10.90 9.07
C PRO A 33 -21.61 -11.83 10.07
N ALA A 34 -20.92 -12.87 9.56
CA ALA A 34 -20.20 -13.84 10.40
C ALA A 34 -18.88 -13.28 10.98
N ASN A 35 -18.31 -12.24 10.36
CA ASN A 35 -17.09 -11.59 10.81
C ASN A 35 -17.02 -10.15 10.25
N PRO A 36 -17.62 -9.17 10.93
CA PRO A 36 -17.72 -7.79 10.44
C PRO A 36 -16.39 -7.05 10.25
N ARG A 37 -15.25 -7.69 10.48
CA ARG A 37 -13.92 -7.20 10.15
C ARG A 37 -13.59 -7.32 8.66
N TYR A 38 -14.42 -8.07 7.92
CA TYR A 38 -14.29 -8.26 6.48
C TYR A 38 -15.56 -7.81 5.76
N PHE A 39 -15.48 -7.75 4.45
CA PHE A 39 -16.60 -7.39 3.59
C PHE A 39 -17.37 -8.63 3.11
N THR A 40 -18.61 -8.41 2.72
CA THR A 40 -19.36 -9.29 1.81
C THR A 40 -19.70 -8.53 0.54
N PHE A 41 -19.43 -9.12 -0.61
CA PHE A 41 -19.76 -8.56 -1.92
C PHE A 41 -20.38 -9.61 -2.82
N ARG A 42 -21.58 -9.34 -3.32
CA ARG A 42 -22.36 -10.30 -4.13
C ARG A 42 -22.49 -11.68 -3.50
N GLY A 43 -22.70 -11.71 -2.19
CA GLY A 43 -22.84 -12.94 -1.40
C GLY A 43 -21.54 -13.68 -1.10
N GLN A 44 -20.38 -13.12 -1.48
CA GLN A 44 -19.08 -13.73 -1.22
C GLN A 44 -18.30 -12.95 -0.15
N PRO A 45 -17.71 -13.64 0.85
CA PRO A 45 -16.73 -13.04 1.75
C PRO A 45 -15.58 -12.42 0.96
N THR A 46 -15.23 -11.17 1.26
CA THR A 46 -14.34 -10.38 0.41
C THR A 46 -13.29 -9.61 1.22
N VAL A 47 -12.06 -9.62 0.71
CA VAL A 47 -10.97 -8.70 1.03
C VAL A 47 -10.70 -7.88 -0.23
N ILE A 48 -10.45 -6.58 -0.09
CA ILE A 48 -10.10 -5.72 -1.21
C ILE A 48 -8.57 -5.64 -1.31
N VAL A 49 -8.03 -6.00 -2.47
CA VAL A 49 -6.59 -5.91 -2.75
C VAL A 49 -6.41 -5.25 -4.10
N THR A 50 -5.66 -4.17 -4.13
CA THR A 50 -5.44 -3.43 -5.37
C THR A 50 -4.11 -2.69 -5.41
N SER A 51 -3.75 -2.27 -6.62
CA SER A 51 -2.64 -1.38 -6.96
C SER A 51 -3.19 -0.46 -8.05
N GLY A 52 -3.70 0.70 -7.63
CA GLY A 52 -4.49 1.59 -8.48
C GLY A 52 -3.74 2.84 -8.93
N GLU A 53 -4.28 3.50 -9.95
CA GLU A 53 -3.77 4.79 -10.42
C GLU A 53 -3.94 5.89 -9.36
N HIS A 54 -3.33 7.05 -9.55
CA HIS A 54 -3.36 8.15 -8.58
C HIS A 54 -4.67 8.95 -8.63
N TYR A 55 -5.82 8.26 -8.42
CA TYR A 55 -7.17 8.77 -8.13
C TYR A 55 -7.82 9.68 -9.18
N GLY A 56 -7.18 9.91 -10.34
CA GLY A 56 -7.65 10.87 -11.34
C GLY A 56 -8.56 10.30 -12.42
N ALA A 57 -8.90 9.01 -12.40
CA ALA A 57 -9.61 8.31 -13.48
C ALA A 57 -10.90 9.00 -13.94
N VAL A 58 -11.66 9.64 -13.03
CA VAL A 58 -12.91 10.33 -13.36
C VAL A 58 -12.67 11.77 -13.76
N VAL A 59 -11.86 12.53 -13.01
CA VAL A 59 -11.63 13.96 -13.25
C VAL A 59 -10.78 14.25 -14.50
N ASN A 60 -10.05 13.24 -15.00
CA ASN A 60 -9.15 13.34 -16.15
C ASN A 60 -9.76 12.68 -17.40
N ARG A 61 -10.27 13.47 -18.34
CA ARG A 61 -10.83 12.95 -19.62
C ARG A 61 -9.79 12.31 -20.54
N ALA A 62 -8.49 12.52 -20.29
CA ALA A 62 -7.44 11.87 -21.07
C ALA A 62 -7.18 10.43 -20.61
N PHE A 63 -7.63 10.05 -19.42
CA PHE A 63 -7.42 8.72 -18.85
C PHE A 63 -8.49 7.75 -19.35
N ASP A 64 -8.07 6.66 -20.03
CA ASP A 64 -8.91 5.55 -20.49
C ASP A 64 -9.16 4.56 -19.34
N TYR A 65 -10.13 4.89 -18.49
CA TYR A 65 -10.46 4.05 -17.35
C TYR A 65 -10.99 2.67 -17.72
N VAL A 66 -11.53 2.46 -18.93
CA VAL A 66 -12.00 1.13 -19.34
C VAL A 66 -10.81 0.19 -19.46
N ARG A 67 -9.74 0.63 -20.14
CA ARG A 67 -8.50 -0.13 -20.27
C ARG A 67 -7.80 -0.34 -18.92
N TYR A 68 -7.82 0.67 -18.05
CA TYR A 68 -7.30 0.58 -16.69
C TYR A 68 -8.03 -0.50 -15.88
N LEU A 69 -9.35 -0.48 -15.88
CA LEU A 69 -10.17 -1.47 -15.17
C LEU A 69 -10.01 -2.89 -15.75
N ASP A 70 -9.83 -3.02 -17.07
CA ASP A 70 -9.48 -4.30 -17.70
C ASP A 70 -8.15 -4.82 -17.12
N THR A 71 -7.14 -3.96 -17.03
CA THR A 71 -5.82 -4.33 -16.50
C THR A 71 -5.89 -4.78 -15.04
N LEU A 72 -6.63 -4.06 -14.18
CA LEU A 72 -6.82 -4.48 -12.79
C LEU A 72 -7.48 -5.86 -12.69
N ALA A 73 -8.52 -6.11 -13.49
CA ALA A 73 -9.23 -7.38 -13.51
C ALA A 73 -8.35 -8.53 -14.04
N GLU A 74 -7.59 -8.29 -15.11
CA GLU A 74 -6.62 -9.25 -15.68
C GLU A 74 -5.56 -9.64 -14.66
N ASP A 75 -5.08 -8.69 -13.84
CA ASP A 75 -4.10 -8.91 -12.77
C ASP A 75 -4.72 -9.52 -11.49
N GLY A 76 -6.04 -9.76 -11.46
CA GLY A 76 -6.77 -10.39 -10.34
C GLY A 76 -7.07 -9.46 -9.17
N LEU A 77 -6.94 -8.15 -9.37
CA LEU A 77 -7.23 -7.09 -8.40
C LEU A 77 -8.73 -6.76 -8.40
N ASN A 78 -9.26 -6.34 -7.26
CA ASN A 78 -10.71 -6.18 -7.09
C ASN A 78 -11.13 -4.83 -6.45
N GLY A 79 -10.27 -3.83 -6.46
CA GLY A 79 -10.56 -2.51 -5.92
C GLY A 79 -9.96 -1.38 -6.75
N THR A 80 -10.50 -0.18 -6.57
CA THR A 80 -9.91 1.09 -7.03
C THR A 80 -10.44 2.22 -6.17
N ARG A 81 -9.66 3.27 -5.97
CA ARG A 81 -10.06 4.49 -5.26
C ARG A 81 -10.06 5.66 -6.22
N VAL A 82 -10.99 6.59 -6.07
CA VAL A 82 -11.13 7.73 -6.99
C VAL A 82 -11.53 8.99 -6.23
N PHE A 83 -10.86 10.12 -6.53
CA PHE A 83 -11.22 11.43 -6.01
C PHE A 83 -12.27 12.08 -6.93
N LEU A 84 -13.38 12.53 -6.32
CA LEU A 84 -14.52 12.98 -7.10
C LEU A 84 -14.49 14.47 -7.45
N ALA A 85 -13.90 15.30 -6.59
CA ALA A 85 -13.96 16.76 -6.75
C ALA A 85 -12.60 17.46 -6.62
N TYR A 86 -11.53 16.70 -6.51
CA TYR A 86 -10.19 17.21 -6.26
C TYR A 86 -9.30 17.12 -7.49
N ARG A 87 -8.35 18.02 -7.64
CA ARG A 87 -7.26 17.94 -8.60
C ARG A 87 -5.96 18.40 -7.97
N GLU A 88 -4.86 17.84 -8.43
CA GLU A 88 -3.52 18.31 -8.13
C GLU A 88 -3.00 19.27 -9.18
N GLN A 89 -1.98 20.05 -8.81
CA GLN A 89 -1.18 20.78 -9.77
C GLN A 89 -0.14 19.85 -10.42
N PRO A 90 0.22 20.08 -11.69
CA PRO A 90 1.31 19.35 -12.32
C PRO A 90 2.59 19.44 -11.50
N GLY A 91 3.24 18.29 -11.24
CA GLY A 91 4.46 18.20 -10.45
C GLY A 91 4.27 18.23 -8.92
N ALA A 92 3.03 18.29 -8.42
CA ALA A 92 2.78 18.13 -7.00
C ALA A 92 3.38 16.81 -6.49
N PHE A 93 3.99 16.86 -5.31
CA PHE A 93 4.65 15.71 -4.65
C PHE A 93 5.76 15.03 -5.50
N ASN A 94 6.32 15.73 -6.51
CA ASN A 94 7.28 15.18 -7.49
C ASN A 94 6.75 13.96 -8.28
N ILE A 95 5.43 13.85 -8.42
CA ILE A 95 4.80 12.76 -9.18
C ILE A 95 4.80 13.12 -10.67
N ALA A 96 5.50 12.35 -11.47
CA ALA A 96 5.52 12.50 -12.92
C ALA A 96 4.20 12.03 -13.54
N ALA A 97 3.66 12.81 -14.49
CA ALA A 97 2.45 12.48 -15.26
C ALA A 97 1.23 12.07 -14.42
N ASN A 98 1.07 12.69 -13.24
CA ASN A 98 -0.01 12.41 -12.29
C ASN A 98 -1.39 12.45 -12.96
N SER A 99 -2.16 11.34 -12.88
CA SER A 99 -3.52 11.25 -13.43
C SER A 99 -4.48 12.27 -12.80
N LEU A 100 -4.24 12.63 -11.51
CA LEU A 100 -5.01 13.63 -10.76
C LEU A 100 -4.66 15.09 -11.14
N ALA A 101 -3.66 15.31 -11.99
CA ALA A 101 -3.24 16.62 -12.48
C ALA A 101 -3.49 16.79 -14.01
N PRO A 102 -4.75 16.68 -14.49
CA PRO A 102 -5.04 16.79 -15.91
C PRO A 102 -4.76 18.19 -16.44
N LYS A 103 -4.46 18.29 -17.74
CA LYS A 103 -4.49 19.57 -18.44
C LYS A 103 -5.88 20.19 -18.38
N GLN A 104 -5.96 21.54 -18.47
CA GLN A 104 -7.23 22.27 -18.35
C GLN A 104 -8.34 21.72 -19.24
N GLU A 105 -8.07 21.50 -20.51
CA GLU A 105 -9.04 21.01 -21.50
C GLU A 105 -9.47 19.53 -21.27
N ARG A 106 -8.80 18.85 -20.37
CA ARG A 106 -9.08 17.45 -19.96
C ARG A 106 -9.71 17.34 -18.59
N LEU A 107 -9.73 18.44 -17.83
CA LEU A 107 -10.36 18.49 -16.51
C LEU A 107 -11.88 18.49 -16.62
N VAL A 108 -12.51 17.62 -15.85
CA VAL A 108 -13.96 17.64 -15.61
C VAL A 108 -14.22 17.50 -14.12
N LEU A 109 -15.12 18.32 -13.59
CA LEU A 109 -15.47 18.38 -12.17
C LEU A 109 -16.99 18.38 -12.01
N PRO A 110 -17.55 18.13 -10.82
CA PRO A 110 -18.99 18.00 -10.60
C PRO A 110 -19.84 19.21 -11.01
N TRP A 111 -19.27 20.41 -11.02
CA TRP A 111 -20.00 21.66 -11.27
C TRP A 111 -19.82 22.16 -12.70
N ALA A 112 -20.86 22.75 -13.26
CA ALA A 112 -20.81 23.34 -14.59
C ALA A 112 -19.99 24.63 -14.61
N ARG A 113 -19.29 24.87 -15.72
CA ARG A 113 -18.65 26.17 -15.96
C ARG A 113 -19.70 27.25 -16.23
N SER A 114 -19.48 28.45 -15.69
CA SER A 114 -20.24 29.65 -16.02
C SER A 114 -19.75 30.28 -17.32
N ALA A 115 -20.34 31.41 -17.70
CA ALA A 115 -19.82 32.24 -18.79
C ALA A 115 -18.68 33.16 -18.38
N GLU A 116 -18.39 33.31 -17.07
CA GLU A 116 -17.40 34.23 -16.55
C GLU A 116 -15.99 33.63 -16.54
N PRO A 117 -15.00 34.28 -17.18
CA PRO A 117 -13.61 33.83 -17.13
C PRO A 117 -13.00 34.00 -15.75
N GLY A 118 -11.85 33.39 -15.49
CA GLY A 118 -11.04 33.63 -14.28
C GLY A 118 -10.91 32.44 -13.36
N TYR A 119 -11.17 31.20 -13.83
CA TYR A 119 -10.72 30.02 -13.11
C TYR A 119 -9.18 29.99 -13.10
N PHE A 120 -8.63 29.39 -12.07
CA PHE A 120 -7.21 29.29 -11.76
C PHE A 120 -6.30 28.99 -12.98
N ASP A 121 -6.70 28.11 -13.88
CA ASP A 121 -5.91 27.68 -15.04
C ASP A 121 -6.28 28.39 -16.36
N GLY A 122 -7.03 29.49 -16.29
CA GLY A 122 -7.42 30.32 -17.43
C GLY A 122 -8.80 29.99 -18.05
N GLY A 123 -9.52 29.00 -17.51
CA GLY A 123 -10.87 28.66 -17.93
C GLY A 123 -11.95 29.58 -17.29
N ASN A 124 -13.21 29.26 -17.55
CA ASN A 124 -14.34 29.92 -16.91
C ASN A 124 -14.50 29.41 -15.46
N ARG A 125 -14.99 30.30 -14.58
CA ARG A 125 -15.33 29.97 -13.18
C ARG A 125 -16.50 29.00 -13.13
N PHE A 126 -16.63 28.28 -12.03
CA PHE A 126 -17.72 27.34 -11.80
C PHE A 126 -18.98 28.03 -11.26
N ASP A 127 -20.13 27.50 -11.62
CA ASP A 127 -21.40 27.79 -10.97
C ASP A 127 -21.79 26.61 -10.08
N LEU A 128 -21.62 26.76 -8.77
CA LEU A 128 -21.85 25.70 -7.78
C LEU A 128 -23.33 25.33 -7.62
N THR A 129 -24.26 26.07 -8.24
CA THR A 129 -25.69 25.73 -8.31
C THR A 129 -26.04 24.82 -9.47
N ARG A 130 -25.10 24.57 -10.39
CA ARG A 130 -25.32 23.80 -11.62
C ARG A 130 -24.37 22.64 -11.73
N TRP A 131 -24.92 21.46 -11.98
CA TRP A 131 -24.14 20.24 -12.17
C TRP A 131 -23.61 20.10 -13.59
N ASP A 132 -22.40 19.53 -13.73
CA ASP A 132 -21.87 19.07 -15.02
C ASP A 132 -22.37 17.63 -15.27
N GLU A 133 -23.40 17.47 -16.09
CA GLU A 133 -23.98 16.15 -16.37
C GLU A 133 -23.03 15.25 -17.16
N ALA A 134 -22.04 15.80 -17.88
CA ALA A 134 -21.00 15.01 -18.54
C ALA A 134 -20.05 14.39 -17.51
N TYR A 135 -19.74 15.11 -16.42
CA TYR A 135 -19.01 14.57 -15.28
C TYR A 135 -19.77 13.40 -14.64
N PHE A 136 -21.04 13.60 -14.28
CA PHE A 136 -21.83 12.55 -13.63
C PHE A 136 -22.10 11.37 -14.55
N GLY A 137 -22.26 11.60 -15.86
CA GLY A 137 -22.31 10.53 -16.86
C GLY A 137 -21.05 9.68 -16.86
N ARG A 138 -19.87 10.33 -16.83
CA ARG A 138 -18.57 9.65 -16.75
C ARG A 138 -18.39 8.90 -15.42
N LEU A 139 -18.79 9.48 -14.31
CA LEU A 139 -18.72 8.84 -12.99
C LEU A 139 -19.58 7.56 -12.93
N ARG A 140 -20.85 7.65 -13.38
CA ARG A 140 -21.73 6.47 -13.45
C ARG A 140 -21.17 5.38 -14.34
N ASP A 141 -20.65 5.75 -15.52
CA ASP A 141 -20.06 4.77 -16.44
C ASP A 141 -18.80 4.13 -15.85
N PHE A 142 -17.92 4.92 -15.21
CA PHE A 142 -16.75 4.38 -14.50
C PHE A 142 -17.15 3.32 -13.47
N VAL A 143 -18.09 3.63 -12.58
CA VAL A 143 -18.56 2.72 -11.54
C VAL A 143 -19.24 1.48 -12.14
N LYS A 144 -20.04 1.66 -13.20
CA LYS A 144 -20.65 0.55 -13.95
C LYS A 144 -19.60 -0.37 -14.57
N GLN A 145 -18.61 0.19 -15.26
CA GLN A 145 -17.50 -0.57 -15.87
C GLN A 145 -16.69 -1.33 -14.83
N ALA A 146 -16.42 -0.71 -13.67
CA ALA A 146 -15.78 -1.36 -12.53
C ALA A 146 -16.63 -2.55 -12.02
N GLY A 147 -17.92 -2.33 -11.80
CA GLY A 147 -18.84 -3.36 -11.30
C GLY A 147 -18.99 -4.55 -12.25
N GLN A 148 -18.97 -4.34 -13.57
CA GLN A 148 -18.97 -5.41 -14.57
C GLN A 148 -17.75 -6.34 -14.47
N ARG A 149 -16.63 -5.82 -13.96
CA ARG A 149 -15.37 -6.53 -13.75
C ARG A 149 -15.19 -7.05 -12.31
N GLY A 150 -16.19 -6.87 -11.44
CA GLY A 150 -16.11 -7.25 -10.02
C GLY A 150 -15.21 -6.34 -9.20
N ILE A 151 -14.91 -5.14 -9.70
CA ILE A 151 -14.07 -4.15 -9.02
C ILE A 151 -14.94 -3.25 -8.15
N ILE A 152 -14.55 -3.10 -6.88
CA ILE A 152 -15.16 -2.21 -5.90
C ILE A 152 -14.52 -0.83 -6.02
N VAL A 153 -15.34 0.22 -6.02
CA VAL A 153 -14.90 1.61 -6.11
C VAL A 153 -15.03 2.27 -4.75
N GLU A 154 -13.92 2.74 -4.17
CA GLU A 154 -13.93 3.64 -3.03
C GLU A 154 -14.02 5.09 -3.56
N ALA A 155 -15.19 5.70 -3.40
CA ALA A 155 -15.49 7.05 -3.87
C ALA A 155 -15.14 8.06 -2.78
N ASN A 156 -14.02 8.76 -2.93
CA ASN A 156 -13.58 9.80 -2.02
C ASN A 156 -14.26 11.13 -2.34
N LEU A 157 -15.03 11.68 -1.38
CA LEU A 157 -15.83 12.88 -1.57
C LEU A 157 -14.98 14.15 -1.52
N PHE A 158 -14.10 14.26 -0.53
CA PHE A 158 -13.25 15.41 -0.29
C PHE A 158 -11.80 14.99 -0.05
N SER A 159 -10.87 15.92 -0.22
CA SER A 159 -9.48 15.77 0.25
C SER A 159 -9.12 16.97 1.09
N CYS A 160 -8.30 16.80 2.12
CA CYS A 160 -7.69 17.95 2.79
C CYS A 160 -6.92 18.79 1.76
N PHE A 161 -6.75 20.05 2.07
CA PHE A 161 -5.88 20.91 1.28
C PHE A 161 -4.49 20.92 1.91
N TYR A 162 -3.45 20.68 1.09
CA TYR A 162 -2.06 20.62 1.56
C TYR A 162 -1.40 22.00 1.59
N GLY A 163 -2.22 23.06 1.58
CA GLY A 163 -1.80 24.46 1.59
C GLY A 163 -2.54 25.30 0.56
N ASP A 164 -2.18 26.59 0.47
CA ASP A 164 -2.85 27.56 -0.43
C ASP A 164 -2.89 27.09 -1.88
N LYS A 165 -1.80 26.49 -2.38
CA LYS A 165 -1.72 26.06 -3.78
C LYS A 165 -2.77 25.01 -4.16
N SER A 166 -3.11 24.08 -3.27
CA SER A 166 -4.16 23.08 -3.52
C SER A 166 -5.56 23.70 -3.36
N TRP A 167 -5.75 24.58 -2.37
CA TRP A 167 -7.00 25.31 -2.18
C TRP A 167 -7.33 26.21 -3.37
N GLU A 168 -6.37 26.99 -3.85
CA GLU A 168 -6.53 27.90 -5.00
C GLU A 168 -7.00 27.22 -6.28
N THR A 169 -6.86 25.89 -6.41
CA THR A 169 -7.34 25.13 -7.58
C THR A 169 -8.77 24.65 -7.45
N HIS A 170 -9.32 24.60 -6.22
CA HIS A 170 -10.61 23.97 -5.97
C HIS A 170 -11.78 24.86 -6.41
N PRO A 171 -12.88 24.30 -6.99
CA PRO A 171 -14.07 25.10 -7.35
C PRO A 171 -14.69 25.89 -6.21
N PHE A 172 -14.58 25.42 -4.99
CA PHE A 172 -15.08 26.11 -3.80
C PHE A 172 -14.30 27.38 -3.43
N HIS A 173 -13.06 27.52 -3.89
CA HIS A 173 -12.28 28.73 -3.64
C HIS A 173 -12.94 29.95 -4.30
N GLN A 174 -13.01 31.10 -3.60
CA GLN A 174 -13.74 32.31 -4.02
C GLN A 174 -13.40 32.80 -5.45
N ARG A 175 -12.15 32.63 -5.89
CA ARG A 175 -11.69 33.06 -7.23
C ARG A 175 -12.22 32.15 -8.35
N ASN A 176 -12.64 30.95 -8.01
CA ASN A 176 -12.98 29.88 -8.97
C ASN A 176 -14.48 29.68 -9.16
N ASN A 177 -15.32 30.33 -8.35
CA ASN A 177 -16.78 30.23 -8.47
C ASN A 177 -17.43 31.60 -8.65
N VAL A 178 -18.65 31.61 -9.20
CA VAL A 178 -19.47 32.82 -9.37
C VAL A 178 -20.43 33.02 -8.19
N ASN A 179 -20.44 32.14 -7.22
CA ASN A 179 -21.41 32.10 -6.12
C ASN A 179 -20.99 32.90 -4.88
N GLY A 180 -19.75 33.44 -4.88
CA GLY A 180 -19.22 34.28 -3.81
C GLY A 180 -19.06 33.56 -2.48
N VAL A 181 -18.57 32.32 -2.50
CA VAL A 181 -18.23 31.53 -1.31
C VAL A 181 -16.74 31.16 -1.31
N GLY A 182 -16.24 30.62 -0.19
CA GLY A 182 -14.87 30.15 -0.06
C GLY A 182 -13.84 31.28 0.07
N GLN A 183 -14.21 32.38 0.71
CA GLN A 183 -13.31 33.46 1.13
C GLN A 183 -12.69 33.13 2.48
N CYS A 184 -11.87 32.10 2.52
CA CYS A 184 -11.21 31.58 3.72
C CYS A 184 -9.82 31.04 3.38
N ALA A 185 -8.99 30.82 4.39
CA ALA A 185 -7.74 30.12 4.26
C ALA A 185 -7.97 28.62 3.97
N TRP A 186 -6.96 27.96 3.43
CA TRP A 186 -7.04 26.54 3.07
C TRP A 186 -7.38 25.64 4.27
N ASP A 187 -6.87 25.96 5.45
CA ASP A 187 -7.08 25.26 6.72
C ASP A 187 -8.40 25.60 7.42
N GLU A 188 -9.20 26.48 6.85
CA GLU A 188 -10.55 26.81 7.30
C GLU A 188 -11.65 26.29 6.36
N ALA A 189 -11.26 25.86 5.14
CA ALA A 189 -12.19 25.54 4.07
C ALA A 189 -13.10 24.35 4.41
N LEU A 190 -12.56 23.29 5.05
CA LEU A 190 -13.31 22.10 5.47
C LEU A 190 -13.73 22.24 6.95
N SER A 191 -14.59 23.22 7.23
CA SER A 191 -15.11 23.53 8.55
C SER A 191 -16.58 23.99 8.47
N LEU A 192 -17.24 24.16 9.62
CA LEU A 192 -18.61 24.69 9.71
C LEU A 192 -18.67 26.22 9.77
N ARG A 193 -17.58 26.93 9.54
CA ARG A 193 -17.48 28.40 9.71
C ARG A 193 -18.26 29.20 8.67
N ASP A 194 -18.31 28.74 7.42
CA ASP A 194 -19.08 29.38 6.35
C ASP A 194 -20.32 28.53 6.01
N PRO A 195 -21.50 28.84 6.58
CA PRO A 195 -22.72 28.06 6.35
C PRO A 195 -23.15 28.00 4.87
N LYS A 196 -22.81 29.05 4.08
CA LYS A 196 -23.14 29.07 2.65
C LYS A 196 -22.26 28.09 1.88
N LEU A 197 -20.97 28.03 2.17
CA LEU A 197 -20.04 27.06 1.60
C LEU A 197 -20.44 25.63 2.01
N VAL A 198 -20.74 25.40 3.29
CA VAL A 198 -21.24 24.11 3.80
C VAL A 198 -22.50 23.68 3.06
N GLY A 199 -23.43 24.61 2.77
CA GLY A 199 -24.62 24.30 1.98
C GLY A 199 -24.32 23.77 0.57
N PHE A 200 -23.25 24.26 -0.09
CA PHE A 200 -22.79 23.71 -1.36
C PHE A 200 -22.12 22.35 -1.21
N MET A 201 -21.36 22.13 -0.14
CA MET A 201 -20.77 20.81 0.18
C MET A 201 -21.86 19.77 0.42
N ASP A 202 -22.89 20.12 1.20
CA ASP A 202 -24.05 19.27 1.45
C ASP A 202 -24.81 18.90 0.16
N ALA A 203 -25.03 19.89 -0.72
CA ALA A 203 -25.68 19.65 -2.00
C ALA A 203 -24.86 18.69 -2.87
N TYR A 204 -23.54 18.85 -2.88
CA TYR A 204 -22.62 18.00 -3.58
C TYR A 204 -22.67 16.55 -3.04
N VAL A 205 -22.59 16.35 -1.73
CA VAL A 205 -22.68 15.02 -1.10
C VAL A 205 -23.99 14.34 -1.45
N ARG A 206 -25.12 15.05 -1.35
CA ARG A 206 -26.45 14.51 -1.74
C ARG A 206 -26.52 14.15 -3.21
N LYS A 207 -25.94 14.97 -4.11
CA LYS A 207 -25.89 14.68 -5.55
C LYS A 207 -25.08 13.42 -5.83
N VAL A 208 -23.87 13.31 -5.28
CA VAL A 208 -23.02 12.10 -5.46
C VAL A 208 -23.72 10.86 -4.93
N ALA A 209 -24.31 10.92 -3.72
CA ALA A 209 -25.06 9.81 -3.16
C ALA A 209 -26.23 9.39 -4.06
N ALA A 210 -27.00 10.35 -4.60
CA ALA A 210 -28.11 10.08 -5.52
C ALA A 210 -27.66 9.40 -6.81
N GLU A 211 -26.50 9.80 -7.35
CA GLU A 211 -25.92 9.24 -8.57
C GLU A 211 -25.36 7.81 -8.40
N LEU A 212 -24.87 7.49 -7.21
CA LEU A 212 -24.13 6.26 -6.96
C LEU A 212 -24.90 5.22 -6.14
N ARG A 213 -25.97 5.59 -5.40
CA ARG A 213 -26.70 4.64 -4.53
C ARG A 213 -27.31 3.43 -5.26
N GLY A 214 -27.45 3.47 -6.59
CA GLY A 214 -27.95 2.36 -7.38
C GLY A 214 -26.92 1.29 -7.74
N PHE A 215 -25.66 1.48 -7.38
CA PHE A 215 -24.57 0.56 -7.69
C PHE A 215 -24.20 -0.30 -6.47
N ASP A 216 -23.95 -1.58 -6.69
CA ASP A 216 -23.61 -2.54 -5.62
C ASP A 216 -22.12 -2.53 -5.22
N ASN A 217 -21.27 -1.89 -6.02
CA ASN A 217 -19.80 -1.94 -5.91
C ASN A 217 -19.16 -0.62 -5.44
N VAL A 218 -19.87 0.17 -4.64
CA VAL A 218 -19.36 1.47 -4.15
C VAL A 218 -19.28 1.50 -2.63
N THR A 219 -18.18 2.04 -2.11
CA THR A 219 -18.04 2.56 -0.75
C THR A 219 -17.75 4.05 -0.80
N PHE A 220 -18.07 4.80 0.24
CA PHE A 220 -17.85 6.25 0.29
C PHE A 220 -16.83 6.59 1.35
N GLU A 221 -15.80 7.33 0.99
CA GLU A 221 -14.86 7.94 1.93
C GLU A 221 -15.16 9.43 2.05
N ILE A 222 -15.29 9.92 3.30
CA ILE A 222 -15.69 11.31 3.53
C ILE A 222 -14.59 12.27 3.07
N CYS A 223 -13.37 12.06 3.56
CA CYS A 223 -12.26 12.97 3.28
C CYS A 223 -10.93 12.22 3.31
N ASN A 224 -10.10 12.43 2.29
CA ASN A 224 -8.71 12.02 2.29
C ASN A 224 -7.91 12.85 3.30
N GLU A 225 -7.13 12.19 4.14
CA GLU A 225 -6.13 12.76 5.07
C GLU A 225 -6.64 13.94 5.92
N PRO A 226 -7.82 13.81 6.58
CA PRO A 226 -8.36 14.91 7.38
C PRO A 226 -7.47 15.33 8.56
N TYR A 227 -6.49 14.51 8.90
CA TYR A 227 -5.51 14.73 9.97
C TYR A 227 -4.31 15.58 9.54
N ILE A 228 -4.10 15.85 8.24
CA ILE A 228 -2.92 16.62 7.77
C ILE A 228 -3.07 18.12 7.98
N GLY A 229 -4.28 18.65 8.00
CA GLY A 229 -4.42 20.08 8.33
C GLY A 229 -5.81 20.63 8.08
N GLY A 230 -6.25 21.48 8.99
CA GLY A 230 -7.39 22.35 8.84
C GLY A 230 -8.76 21.69 8.73
N VAL A 231 -8.87 20.38 8.75
CA VAL A 231 -10.17 19.71 8.69
C VAL A 231 -10.80 19.68 10.09
N ASP A 232 -11.93 20.37 10.25
CA ASP A 232 -12.70 20.33 11.49
C ASP A 232 -13.46 19.00 11.59
N MET A 233 -13.19 18.18 12.62
CA MET A 233 -13.88 16.91 12.82
C MET A 233 -15.38 17.07 13.05
N LYS A 234 -15.87 18.23 13.51
CA LYS A 234 -17.30 18.52 13.53
C LYS A 234 -17.89 18.66 12.12
N TRP A 235 -17.12 19.22 11.19
CA TRP A 235 -17.50 19.24 9.79
C TRP A 235 -17.50 17.83 9.20
N HIS A 236 -16.50 17.01 9.53
CA HIS A 236 -16.43 15.61 9.09
C HIS A 236 -17.66 14.81 9.58
N ASP A 237 -18.04 14.96 10.83
CA ASP A 237 -19.23 14.33 11.40
C ASP A 237 -20.53 14.86 10.76
N HIS A 238 -20.61 16.17 10.48
CA HIS A 238 -21.74 16.75 9.74
C HIS A 238 -21.87 16.14 8.32
N ILE A 239 -20.76 15.97 7.60
CA ILE A 239 -20.78 15.33 6.28
C ILE A 239 -21.18 13.85 6.40
N ALA A 240 -20.76 13.15 7.47
CA ALA A 240 -21.20 11.80 7.76
C ALA A 240 -22.73 11.72 7.94
N ASP A 241 -23.33 12.68 8.66
CA ASP A 241 -24.78 12.78 8.83
C ASP A 241 -25.51 13.05 7.51
N VAL A 242 -25.02 13.99 6.71
CA VAL A 242 -25.60 14.33 5.39
C VAL A 242 -25.57 13.13 4.46
N LEU A 243 -24.42 12.45 4.40
CA LEU A 243 -24.25 11.26 3.57
C LEU A 243 -25.12 10.09 4.05
N ALA A 244 -25.14 9.82 5.37
CA ALA A 244 -25.97 8.78 5.96
C ALA A 244 -27.46 9.02 5.69
N ALA A 245 -27.93 10.28 5.79
CA ALA A 245 -29.29 10.64 5.46
C ALA A 245 -29.62 10.38 3.98
N ALA A 246 -28.69 10.68 3.08
CA ALA A 246 -28.86 10.46 1.63
C ALA A 246 -28.81 8.97 1.24
N LEU A 247 -28.11 8.14 2.03
CA LEU A 247 -27.97 6.69 1.84
C LEU A 247 -28.89 5.87 2.74
N ARG A 248 -29.87 6.49 3.40
CA ARG A 248 -30.80 5.76 4.27
C ARG A 248 -31.57 4.69 3.45
N PRO A 249 -31.63 3.43 3.93
CA PRO A 249 -32.39 2.38 3.27
C PRO A 249 -33.86 2.75 3.13
N GLY A 250 -34.41 2.55 1.94
CA GLY A 250 -35.84 2.60 1.69
C GLY A 250 -36.55 1.31 2.13
N PRO A 251 -37.89 1.26 2.00
CA PRO A 251 -38.64 0.04 2.28
C PRO A 251 -38.13 -1.14 1.45
N GLY A 252 -37.67 -2.21 2.10
CA GLY A 252 -37.15 -3.43 1.45
C GLY A 252 -35.68 -3.39 1.04
N GLU A 253 -34.98 -2.27 1.23
CA GLU A 253 -33.54 -2.19 1.01
C GLU A 253 -32.76 -2.68 2.26
N ALA A 254 -31.67 -3.40 2.04
CA ALA A 254 -30.79 -3.85 3.11
C ALA A 254 -29.80 -2.75 3.51
N ALA A 255 -29.49 -2.66 4.81
CA ALA A 255 -28.38 -1.85 5.29
C ALA A 255 -27.05 -2.59 5.10
N ALA A 256 -26.05 -1.90 4.59
CA ALA A 256 -24.70 -2.44 4.42
C ALA A 256 -23.86 -2.40 5.72
N ASN A 257 -24.23 -1.58 6.68
CA ASN A 257 -23.57 -1.42 7.97
C ASN A 257 -24.39 -1.99 9.14
N LEU A 258 -23.78 -2.05 10.34
CA LEU A 258 -24.42 -2.56 11.56
C LEU A 258 -24.95 -1.45 12.48
N SER A 259 -25.03 -0.20 12.01
CA SER A 259 -25.51 0.92 12.82
C SER A 259 -27.03 0.85 12.97
N ALA A 260 -27.53 0.78 14.21
CA ALA A 260 -28.96 0.84 14.48
C ALA A 260 -29.52 2.28 14.38
N THR A 261 -28.69 3.28 14.60
CA THR A 261 -29.09 4.70 14.62
C THR A 261 -28.87 5.40 13.27
N HIS A 262 -27.87 4.96 12.52
CA HIS A 262 -27.50 5.51 11.19
C HIS A 262 -27.35 4.38 10.17
N PRO A 263 -28.40 3.61 9.87
CA PRO A 263 -28.32 2.57 8.85
C PRO A 263 -28.15 3.21 7.47
N THR A 264 -27.22 2.66 6.67
CA THR A 264 -26.95 3.12 5.31
C THR A 264 -26.93 1.96 4.32
N THR A 265 -27.35 2.18 3.08
CA THR A 265 -27.27 1.19 2.00
C THR A 265 -25.84 0.90 1.56
N HIS A 266 -24.91 1.82 1.80
CA HIS A 266 -23.50 1.69 1.44
C HIS A 266 -22.61 1.94 2.65
N LEU A 267 -21.40 1.39 2.63
CA LEU A 267 -20.40 1.63 3.67
C LEU A 267 -19.82 3.03 3.53
N ILE A 268 -19.66 3.70 4.68
CA ILE A 268 -19.01 5.00 4.81
C ILE A 268 -17.69 4.79 5.56
N SER A 269 -16.59 5.30 5.02
CA SER A 269 -15.26 5.17 5.62
C SER A 269 -14.70 6.50 6.10
N TRP A 270 -13.84 6.39 7.10
CA TRP A 270 -13.03 7.46 7.65
C TRP A 270 -11.55 7.15 7.44
N ASN A 271 -10.81 8.07 6.82
CA ASN A 271 -9.37 8.03 6.74
C ASN A 271 -8.77 8.61 8.04
N VAL A 272 -8.19 7.74 8.88
CA VAL A 272 -7.92 8.01 10.29
C VAL A 272 -6.57 8.67 10.52
N ALA A 273 -5.49 8.09 9.96
CA ALA A 273 -4.12 8.54 10.18
C ALA A 273 -3.13 7.90 9.20
N ASN A 274 -1.94 8.49 9.09
CA ASN A 274 -0.76 7.81 8.56
C ASN A 274 -0.18 6.86 9.63
N GLY A 275 0.25 5.67 9.21
CA GLY A 275 0.82 4.65 10.10
C GLY A 275 -0.24 4.04 11.02
N THR A 276 -0.40 4.56 12.22
CA THR A 276 -1.33 4.01 13.22
C THR A 276 -1.89 5.09 14.14
N ALA A 277 -3.14 4.89 14.54
CA ALA A 277 -3.82 5.61 15.62
C ALA A 277 -4.92 4.73 16.21
N VAL A 278 -5.30 4.99 17.46
CA VAL A 278 -6.44 4.33 18.08
C VAL A 278 -7.72 5.10 17.74
N VAL A 279 -8.66 4.44 17.11
CA VAL A 279 -9.98 5.03 16.81
C VAL A 279 -10.83 5.03 18.10
N THR A 280 -11.23 6.21 18.54
CA THR A 280 -12.06 6.41 19.73
C THR A 280 -13.35 7.12 19.35
N ASN A 281 -14.49 6.62 19.85
CA ASN A 281 -15.82 7.23 19.69
C ASN A 281 -16.14 7.65 18.25
N PRO A 282 -16.00 6.76 17.24
CA PRO A 282 -16.29 7.12 15.86
C PRO A 282 -17.76 7.46 15.67
N HIS A 283 -18.06 8.35 14.69
CA HIS A 283 -19.42 8.65 14.31
C HIS A 283 -20.19 7.36 13.95
N PRO A 284 -21.45 7.17 14.41
CA PRO A 284 -22.18 5.89 14.25
C PRO A 284 -22.42 5.44 12.80
N ALA A 285 -22.41 6.36 11.83
CA ALA A 285 -22.56 6.03 10.42
C ALA A 285 -21.28 5.41 9.81
N LEU A 286 -20.12 5.59 10.44
CA LEU A 286 -18.84 5.10 9.94
C LEU A 286 -18.71 3.59 10.18
N ALA A 287 -18.46 2.87 9.12
CA ALA A 287 -18.42 1.41 9.12
C ALA A 287 -17.06 0.81 8.70
N GLN A 288 -16.16 1.62 8.18
CA GLN A 288 -14.81 1.24 7.74
C GLN A 288 -13.82 2.32 8.18
N PHE A 289 -12.62 1.91 8.58
CA PHE A 289 -11.57 2.80 9.05
C PHE A 289 -10.30 2.56 8.24
N ASN A 290 -9.88 3.59 7.51
CA ASN A 290 -8.74 3.54 6.63
C ASN A 290 -7.52 4.23 7.27
N PHE A 291 -6.37 3.68 6.97
CA PHE A 291 -5.07 4.25 7.31
C PHE A 291 -4.25 4.36 6.04
N HIS A 292 -3.23 5.20 6.05
CA HIS A 292 -2.24 5.29 5.00
C HIS A 292 -0.89 4.80 5.54
N TYR A 293 -0.07 4.17 4.68
CA TYR A 293 1.29 3.75 5.03
C TYR A 293 1.35 2.92 6.32
N ALA A 294 0.39 2.01 6.50
CA ALA A 294 0.15 1.30 7.77
C ALA A 294 1.12 0.12 7.99
N THR A 295 2.41 0.42 7.97
CA THR A 295 3.48 -0.55 8.21
C THR A 295 4.42 -0.06 9.34
N PRO A 296 4.65 -0.88 10.40
CA PRO A 296 4.05 -2.20 10.67
C PRO A 296 2.51 -2.13 10.85
N PRO A 297 1.79 -3.27 10.79
CA PRO A 297 0.32 -3.30 10.77
C PRO A 297 -0.33 -3.07 12.15
N ASP A 298 0.19 -2.10 12.89
CA ASP A 298 -0.27 -1.77 14.24
C ASP A 298 -1.66 -1.14 14.23
N ALA A 299 -2.03 -0.45 13.14
CA ALA A 299 -3.38 0.07 12.94
C ALA A 299 -4.45 -1.02 13.07
N VAL A 300 -4.21 -2.20 12.46
CA VAL A 300 -5.12 -3.35 12.56
C VAL A 300 -5.14 -3.90 13.98
N LYS A 301 -3.96 -4.10 14.59
CA LYS A 301 -3.81 -4.71 15.92
C LYS A 301 -4.49 -3.87 17.01
N GLN A 302 -4.27 -2.54 16.98
CA GLN A 302 -4.82 -1.59 17.96
C GLN A 302 -6.34 -1.41 17.82
N ASN A 303 -6.88 -1.48 16.60
CA ASN A 303 -8.30 -1.22 16.32
C ASN A 303 -9.16 -2.49 16.15
N ARG A 304 -8.60 -3.66 16.44
CA ARG A 304 -9.32 -4.94 16.31
C ARG A 304 -10.62 -5.00 17.12
N GLY A 305 -10.67 -4.28 18.24
CA GLY A 305 -11.84 -4.19 19.11
C GLY A 305 -13.05 -3.50 18.49
N LEU A 306 -12.87 -2.69 17.44
CA LEU A 306 -13.96 -2.04 16.71
C LEU A 306 -14.90 -3.04 16.03
N ASN A 307 -14.41 -4.24 15.71
CA ASN A 307 -15.14 -5.25 14.95
C ASN A 307 -15.66 -4.68 13.60
N ARG A 308 -14.79 -4.00 12.87
CA ARG A 308 -15.04 -3.33 11.60
C ARG A 308 -13.85 -3.56 10.67
N PRO A 309 -14.04 -3.41 9.34
CA PRO A 309 -12.93 -3.43 8.39
C PRO A 309 -11.93 -2.32 8.67
N ILE A 310 -10.66 -2.69 8.72
CA ILE A 310 -9.53 -1.77 8.77
C ILE A 310 -8.83 -1.86 7.42
N GLY A 311 -8.63 -0.72 6.76
CA GLY A 311 -7.97 -0.59 5.47
C GLY A 311 -6.62 0.11 5.58
N ASP A 312 -5.69 -0.27 4.70
CA ASP A 312 -4.55 0.53 4.26
C ASP A 312 -4.87 0.95 2.82
N ASN A 313 -5.57 2.08 2.67
CA ASN A 313 -6.11 2.47 1.38
C ASN A 313 -5.21 3.43 0.59
N GLU A 314 -4.02 3.71 1.12
CA GLU A 314 -2.97 4.40 0.40
C GLU A 314 -1.59 4.04 0.95
N THR A 315 -0.72 3.52 0.06
CA THR A 315 0.72 3.48 0.26
C THR A 315 1.41 3.71 -1.09
N GLY A 316 2.55 4.41 -1.16
CA GLY A 316 3.12 4.75 -2.46
C GLY A 316 4.38 5.61 -2.46
N PHE A 317 4.83 6.10 -1.30
CA PHE A 317 5.98 7.01 -1.18
C PHE A 317 7.20 6.34 -0.53
N ARG A 318 7.47 5.07 -0.92
CA ARG A 318 8.58 4.26 -0.38
C ARG A 318 9.57 3.85 -1.48
N GLY A 319 9.77 4.75 -2.47
CA GLY A 319 10.64 4.51 -3.63
C GLY A 319 10.01 3.59 -4.68
N THR A 320 10.80 3.28 -5.70
CA THR A 320 10.31 2.60 -6.92
C THR A 320 10.40 1.08 -6.89
N ASN A 321 10.84 0.48 -5.76
CA ASN A 321 10.94 -0.97 -5.61
C ASN A 321 9.60 -1.60 -5.21
N ASP A 322 9.26 -2.74 -5.81
CA ASP A 322 8.03 -3.49 -5.53
C ASP A 322 8.02 -4.16 -4.15
N ALA A 323 9.19 -4.54 -3.61
CA ALA A 323 9.29 -5.37 -2.40
C ALA A 323 8.64 -4.74 -1.16
N PRO A 324 8.87 -3.43 -0.82
CA PRO A 324 8.23 -2.80 0.34
C PRO A 324 6.70 -2.86 0.30
N TYR A 325 6.11 -2.64 -0.88
CA TYR A 325 4.64 -2.63 -1.06
C TYR A 325 4.04 -4.02 -0.99
N ARG A 326 4.71 -5.02 -1.59
CA ARG A 326 4.30 -6.42 -1.48
C ARG A 326 4.34 -6.90 -0.03
N MET A 327 5.45 -6.64 0.69
CA MET A 327 5.60 -7.04 2.10
C MET A 327 4.56 -6.38 3.00
N GLU A 328 4.29 -5.09 2.80
CA GLU A 328 3.26 -4.34 3.50
C GLU A 328 1.87 -4.95 3.29
N ALA A 329 1.52 -5.30 2.05
CA ALA A 329 0.25 -5.95 1.73
C ALA A 329 0.06 -7.28 2.46
N TRP A 330 1.07 -8.15 2.44
CA TRP A 330 1.03 -9.44 3.13
C TRP A 330 0.91 -9.25 4.65
N ASP A 331 1.74 -8.41 5.24
CA ASP A 331 1.70 -8.13 6.69
C ASP A 331 0.35 -7.58 7.12
N PHE A 332 -0.14 -6.55 6.42
CA PHE A 332 -1.36 -5.86 6.76
C PHE A 332 -2.57 -6.80 6.73
N LEU A 333 -2.70 -7.58 5.66
CA LEU A 333 -3.82 -8.49 5.48
C LEU A 333 -3.70 -9.72 6.38
N PHE A 334 -2.51 -10.22 6.67
CA PHE A 334 -2.30 -11.31 7.63
C PHE A 334 -2.51 -10.87 9.08
N ALA A 335 -2.29 -9.60 9.41
CA ALA A 335 -2.68 -9.02 10.69
C ALA A 335 -4.20 -8.87 10.86
N GLY A 336 -4.99 -9.12 9.81
CA GLY A 336 -6.45 -9.05 9.82
C GLY A 336 -7.03 -7.80 9.17
N GLY A 337 -6.25 -7.09 8.36
CA GLY A 337 -6.73 -6.01 7.48
C GLY A 337 -7.71 -6.53 6.43
N ALA A 338 -8.58 -5.67 5.94
CA ALA A 338 -9.64 -6.01 4.99
C ALA A 338 -9.50 -5.32 3.63
N LEU A 339 -8.70 -4.26 3.55
CA LEU A 339 -8.43 -3.51 2.34
C LEU A 339 -6.96 -3.13 2.28
N PHE A 340 -6.33 -3.31 1.12
CA PHE A 340 -5.00 -2.82 0.80
C PHE A 340 -5.01 -2.18 -0.60
N ASN A 341 -4.57 -0.93 -0.70
CA ASN A 341 -4.40 -0.20 -1.95
C ASN A 341 -3.02 0.44 -2.05
N HIS A 342 -2.26 0.05 -3.06
CA HIS A 342 -1.01 0.68 -3.43
C HIS A 342 -1.24 1.74 -4.52
N LEU A 343 -0.58 2.90 -4.43
CA LEU A 343 -0.51 3.91 -5.48
C LEU A 343 0.47 3.45 -6.58
N ASP A 344 -0.08 3.04 -7.71
CA ASP A 344 0.70 2.55 -8.84
C ASP A 344 0.96 3.65 -9.86
N TYR A 345 2.13 4.25 -9.76
CA TYR A 345 2.55 5.34 -10.64
C TYR A 345 2.89 4.89 -12.08
N SER A 346 2.83 3.61 -12.38
CA SER A 346 2.93 3.10 -13.74
C SER A 346 1.65 3.30 -14.58
N PHE A 347 0.53 3.67 -13.92
CA PHE A 347 -0.72 4.07 -14.57
C PHE A 347 -0.78 5.58 -14.75
N VAL A 348 -0.69 6.03 -15.99
CA VAL A 348 -0.90 7.44 -16.36
C VAL A 348 -1.72 7.51 -17.65
N ALA A 349 -2.23 8.70 -18.01
CA ALA A 349 -2.94 8.89 -19.28
C ALA A 349 -2.06 8.48 -20.48
N GLY A 350 -2.56 7.56 -21.31
CA GLY A 350 -1.82 6.93 -22.42
C GLY A 350 -1.05 5.67 -22.05
N HIS A 351 -1.00 5.31 -20.75
CA HIS A 351 -0.35 4.10 -20.23
C HIS A 351 -1.25 3.35 -19.24
N GLU A 352 -2.53 3.23 -19.57
CA GLU A 352 -3.53 2.62 -18.70
C GLU A 352 -3.42 1.08 -18.61
N ARG A 353 -2.38 0.49 -19.23
CA ARG A 353 -1.92 -0.87 -18.94
C ARG A 353 -0.89 -0.93 -17.80
N GLY A 354 -0.62 0.20 -17.14
CA GLY A 354 0.32 0.28 -16.04
C GLY A 354 1.75 -0.07 -16.46
N ASN A 355 2.20 0.51 -17.56
CA ASN A 355 3.52 0.29 -18.15
C ASN A 355 4.30 1.61 -18.40
N PHE A 356 3.92 2.68 -17.74
CA PHE A 356 4.65 3.94 -17.80
C PHE A 356 6.03 3.78 -17.15
N ALA A 357 7.07 4.16 -17.91
CA ALA A 357 8.43 4.21 -17.41
C ALA A 357 8.65 5.56 -16.71
N TYR A 358 8.38 5.61 -15.43
CA TYR A 358 8.54 6.82 -14.62
C TYR A 358 10.03 7.13 -14.34
N PRO A 359 10.38 8.41 -14.04
CA PRO A 359 11.73 8.82 -13.67
C PRO A 359 12.26 8.08 -12.42
N LYS A 360 13.59 8.00 -12.29
CA LYS A 360 14.24 7.31 -11.15
C LYS A 360 13.97 7.98 -9.80
N ASP A 361 13.73 9.28 -9.80
CA ASP A 361 13.41 10.12 -8.64
C ASP A 361 11.91 10.15 -8.32
N GLN A 362 11.11 9.31 -8.99
CA GLN A 362 9.70 9.13 -8.67
C GLN A 362 9.55 8.70 -7.19
N PRO A 363 8.68 9.35 -6.40
CA PRO A 363 8.58 9.08 -4.96
C PRO A 363 8.02 7.69 -4.63
N GLY A 364 7.27 7.09 -5.54
CA GLY A 364 6.71 5.75 -5.41
C GLY A 364 6.88 4.92 -6.66
N GLY A 365 6.53 3.65 -6.57
CA GLY A 365 6.68 2.66 -7.63
C GLY A 365 5.36 2.18 -8.20
N GLY A 366 5.37 0.94 -8.61
CA GLY A 366 4.29 0.20 -9.24
C GLY A 366 4.75 -0.44 -10.53
N SER A 367 4.28 -1.64 -10.76
CA SER A 367 4.69 -2.39 -11.94
C SER A 367 3.69 -3.51 -12.27
N PRO A 368 3.67 -4.01 -13.52
CA PRO A 368 2.93 -5.21 -13.86
C PRO A 368 3.29 -6.41 -12.95
N LYS A 369 4.57 -6.51 -12.55
CA LYS A 369 5.06 -7.57 -11.67
C LYS A 369 4.44 -7.46 -10.27
N LEU A 370 4.42 -6.28 -9.68
CA LEU A 370 3.79 -6.05 -8.37
C LEU A 370 2.31 -6.39 -8.40
N ARG A 371 1.58 -5.98 -9.44
CA ARG A 371 0.14 -6.27 -9.57
C ARG A 371 -0.13 -7.78 -9.63
N VAL A 372 0.66 -8.54 -10.40
CA VAL A 372 0.55 -10.02 -10.41
C VAL A 372 0.82 -10.62 -9.02
N GLN A 373 1.78 -10.08 -8.26
CA GLN A 373 2.07 -10.52 -6.90
C GLN A 373 0.92 -10.20 -5.92
N LEU A 374 0.30 -9.02 -6.04
CA LEU A 374 -0.87 -8.64 -5.25
C LEU A 374 -2.12 -9.44 -5.65
N GLY A 375 -2.31 -9.73 -6.93
CA GLY A 375 -3.35 -10.63 -7.42
C GLY A 375 -3.21 -12.06 -6.88
N PHE A 376 -1.97 -12.54 -6.76
CA PHE A 376 -1.69 -13.80 -6.09
C PHE A 376 -2.11 -13.77 -4.61
N LEU A 377 -1.77 -12.72 -3.87
CA LEU A 377 -2.21 -12.54 -2.48
C LEU A 377 -3.74 -12.53 -2.37
N ALA A 378 -4.42 -11.77 -3.23
CA ALA A 378 -5.87 -11.76 -3.30
C ALA A 378 -6.46 -13.16 -3.56
N GLY A 379 -5.88 -13.90 -4.50
CA GLY A 379 -6.22 -15.29 -4.80
C GLY A 379 -6.00 -16.23 -3.62
N PHE A 380 -4.88 -16.06 -2.91
CA PHE A 380 -4.53 -16.83 -1.73
C PHE A 380 -5.56 -16.63 -0.61
N LEU A 381 -5.93 -15.38 -0.30
CA LEU A 381 -6.91 -15.05 0.73
C LEU A 381 -8.32 -15.54 0.39
N ARG A 382 -8.71 -15.56 -0.89
CA ARG A 382 -9.99 -16.15 -1.33
C ARG A 382 -10.14 -17.64 -1.02
N THR A 383 -9.05 -18.35 -0.72
CA THR A 383 -9.13 -19.76 -0.31
C THR A 383 -9.62 -19.96 1.12
N PHE A 384 -9.65 -18.90 1.95
CA PHE A 384 -10.07 -18.93 3.35
C PHE A 384 -11.55 -18.59 3.50
N ASP A 385 -12.23 -19.25 4.44
CA ASP A 385 -13.54 -18.82 4.94
C ASP A 385 -13.33 -17.61 5.89
N LEU A 386 -13.43 -16.39 5.34
CA LEU A 386 -13.22 -15.16 6.11
C LEU A 386 -14.17 -15.02 7.31
N GLY A 387 -15.34 -15.68 7.28
CA GLY A 387 -16.26 -15.73 8.40
C GLY A 387 -15.67 -16.42 9.63
N LYS A 388 -14.71 -17.33 9.44
CA LYS A 388 -14.02 -18.10 10.49
C LYS A 388 -12.54 -17.75 10.63
N THR A 389 -12.08 -16.75 9.90
CA THR A 389 -10.66 -16.41 9.81
C THR A 389 -10.28 -15.32 10.82
N ARG A 390 -9.12 -15.51 11.46
CA ARG A 390 -8.53 -14.52 12.38
C ARG A 390 -6.99 -14.57 12.29
N PRO A 391 -6.30 -13.46 12.53
CA PRO A 391 -4.87 -13.48 12.80
C PRO A 391 -4.60 -14.20 14.13
N ASP A 392 -3.57 -15.05 14.14
CA ASP A 392 -3.22 -15.83 15.34
C ASP A 392 -1.74 -16.26 15.28
N THR A 393 -0.85 -15.36 15.68
CA THR A 393 0.59 -15.66 15.74
C THR A 393 0.93 -16.64 16.88
N ALA A 394 0.02 -16.90 17.83
CA ALA A 394 0.21 -17.90 18.88
C ALA A 394 0.28 -19.35 18.32
N LEU A 395 -0.14 -19.56 17.07
CA LEU A 395 0.11 -20.79 16.31
C LEU A 395 1.62 -21.15 16.29
N LEU A 396 2.48 -20.14 16.25
CA LEU A 396 3.94 -20.30 16.16
C LEU A 396 4.52 -20.48 17.58
N ARG A 397 4.94 -21.71 17.89
CA ARG A 397 5.51 -22.07 19.21
C ARG A 397 7.05 -22.00 19.23
N GLY A 398 7.68 -21.71 18.10
CA GLY A 398 9.11 -21.55 17.98
C GLY A 398 9.63 -21.71 16.56
N GLY A 399 10.93 -21.56 16.39
CA GLY A 399 11.62 -21.79 15.13
C GLY A 399 11.55 -20.63 14.13
N VAL A 400 10.95 -19.46 14.48
CA VAL A 400 11.10 -18.25 13.66
C VAL A 400 12.55 -17.77 13.77
N PRO A 401 13.30 -17.70 12.63
CA PRO A 401 14.70 -17.31 12.67
C PRO A 401 14.90 -15.89 13.21
N ALA A 402 16.05 -15.65 13.84
CA ALA A 402 16.44 -14.28 14.17
C ALA A 402 16.49 -13.43 12.89
N GLY A 403 15.93 -12.23 12.92
CA GLY A 403 15.84 -11.34 11.76
C GLY A 403 14.73 -11.68 10.75
N VAL A 404 13.82 -12.59 11.11
CA VAL A 404 12.60 -12.89 10.32
C VAL A 404 11.36 -12.45 11.11
N SER A 405 10.45 -11.78 10.43
CA SER A 405 9.10 -11.49 10.90
C SER A 405 8.15 -12.59 10.45
N ALA A 406 7.17 -12.90 11.29
CA ALA A 406 6.16 -13.90 10.98
C ALA A 406 4.77 -13.37 11.35
N GLU A 407 3.86 -13.39 10.39
CA GLU A 407 2.44 -13.18 10.63
C GLU A 407 1.68 -14.47 10.31
N ALA A 408 0.60 -14.73 11.04
CA ALA A 408 -0.17 -15.96 10.88
C ALA A 408 -1.67 -15.69 10.81
N LEU A 409 -2.34 -16.38 9.90
CA LEU A 409 -3.77 -16.32 9.67
C LEU A 409 -4.38 -17.72 9.86
N VAL A 410 -5.47 -17.80 10.61
CA VAL A 410 -6.09 -19.08 10.98
C VAL A 410 -7.59 -19.08 10.62
N GLU A 411 -7.99 -20.01 9.77
CA GLU A 411 -9.39 -20.43 9.60
C GLU A 411 -9.64 -21.60 10.57
N ALA A 412 -10.45 -21.34 11.58
CA ALA A 412 -10.64 -22.26 12.70
C ALA A 412 -10.96 -23.70 12.26
N GLY A 413 -10.12 -24.64 12.66
CA GLY A 413 -10.29 -26.08 12.45
C GLY A 413 -9.96 -26.60 11.06
N ARG A 414 -9.61 -25.73 10.09
CA ARG A 414 -9.42 -26.14 8.70
C ARG A 414 -8.10 -25.69 8.06
N ARG A 415 -7.77 -24.38 8.14
CA ARG A 415 -6.59 -23.84 7.47
C ARG A 415 -5.76 -22.95 8.38
N TRP A 416 -4.48 -22.98 8.16
CA TRP A 416 -3.50 -22.13 8.82
C TRP A 416 -2.54 -21.62 7.76
N ALA A 417 -2.19 -20.35 7.82
CA ALA A 417 -1.13 -19.81 6.99
C ALA A 417 -0.12 -19.04 7.82
N VAL A 418 1.14 -19.12 7.43
CA VAL A 418 2.25 -18.36 8.03
C VAL A 418 2.98 -17.65 6.91
N TYR A 419 3.05 -16.33 6.98
CA TYR A 419 3.87 -15.51 6.13
C TYR A 419 5.18 -15.18 6.85
N LEU A 420 6.28 -15.48 6.21
CA LEU A 420 7.63 -15.21 6.69
C LEU A 420 8.31 -14.23 5.73
N ARG A 421 8.90 -13.18 6.28
CA ARG A 421 9.72 -12.22 5.57
C ARG A 421 10.89 -11.75 6.42
N PRO A 422 11.91 -11.12 5.84
CA PRO A 422 12.91 -10.40 6.66
C PRO A 422 12.18 -9.46 7.62
N ALA A 423 12.60 -9.47 8.89
CA ALA A 423 12.14 -8.45 9.82
C ALA A 423 12.54 -7.10 9.23
N SER A 424 11.56 -6.20 9.03
CA SER A 424 11.87 -4.87 8.54
C SER A 424 12.86 -4.21 9.48
N LEU A 425 14.07 -4.00 9.00
CA LEU A 425 14.70 -2.74 9.33
C LEU A 425 13.77 -1.68 8.74
N SER A 426 13.46 -0.62 9.46
CA SER A 426 12.84 0.55 8.87
C SER A 426 13.56 0.85 7.55
N ALA A 427 12.90 1.51 6.60
CA ALA A 427 13.55 1.94 5.36
C ALA A 427 14.85 2.72 5.65
N GLN A 428 14.99 3.24 6.87
CA GLN A 428 16.18 3.86 7.42
C GLN A 428 16.82 2.94 8.47
N PHE A 429 18.10 2.71 8.35
CA PHE A 429 18.85 1.89 9.30
C PHE A 429 20.26 2.47 9.55
N SER A 430 20.88 2.01 10.62
CA SER A 430 22.30 2.26 10.86
C SER A 430 23.02 0.96 11.17
N ALA A 431 24.31 0.92 10.84
CA ALA A 431 25.14 -0.25 11.02
C ALA A 431 26.48 0.12 11.66
N ARG A 432 27.02 -0.80 12.45
CA ARG A 432 28.36 -0.71 13.00
C ARG A 432 29.12 -1.99 12.74
N TRP A 433 30.29 -1.87 12.15
CA TRP A 433 31.25 -2.98 12.01
C TRP A 433 32.41 -2.77 12.92
N THR A 434 32.76 -3.79 13.70
CA THR A 434 33.89 -3.79 14.63
C THR A 434 34.78 -5.03 14.44
N GLY A 435 36.07 -4.83 14.59
CA GLY A 435 37.07 -5.88 14.46
C GLY A 435 38.46 -5.33 14.37
N THR A 436 39.33 -6.00 13.64
CA THR A 436 40.73 -5.60 13.40
C THR A 436 41.05 -5.66 11.93
N LEU A 437 41.92 -4.77 11.50
CA LEU A 437 42.53 -4.71 10.17
C LEU A 437 44.01 -5.11 10.27
N THR A 438 44.46 -6.07 9.44
CA THR A 438 45.84 -6.54 9.44
C THR A 438 46.48 -6.27 8.08
N PRO A 439 47.41 -5.29 7.96
CA PRO A 439 48.04 -4.96 6.70
C PRO A 439 49.11 -6.00 6.30
N THR A 440 49.37 -6.10 4.99
CA THR A 440 50.41 -7.00 4.44
C THR A 440 51.80 -6.39 4.41
N GLU A 441 51.87 -5.08 4.34
CA GLU A 441 53.08 -4.31 4.17
C GLU A 441 53.14 -3.18 5.19
N SER A 442 54.33 -2.75 5.56
CA SER A 442 54.50 -1.56 6.39
C SER A 442 54.57 -0.33 5.49
N GLY A 443 53.83 0.71 5.82
CA GLY A 443 53.83 1.92 5.02
C GLY A 443 52.62 2.79 5.26
N GLU A 444 52.46 3.78 4.37
CA GLU A 444 51.30 4.66 4.35
C GLU A 444 50.20 4.03 3.52
N TYR A 445 49.04 3.84 4.13
CA TYR A 445 47.80 3.40 3.49
C TYR A 445 46.84 4.58 3.40
N THR A 446 46.12 4.69 2.29
CA THR A 446 44.93 5.56 2.21
C THR A 446 43.69 4.68 2.36
N LEU A 447 42.91 4.90 3.41
CA LEU A 447 41.63 4.24 3.60
C LEU A 447 40.53 5.08 2.91
N HIS A 448 39.63 4.42 2.24
CA HIS A 448 38.52 5.04 1.53
C HIS A 448 37.20 4.44 2.01
N THR A 449 36.22 5.30 2.24
CA THR A 449 34.82 4.90 2.41
C THR A 449 34.02 5.45 1.24
N VAL A 450 33.23 4.60 0.60
CA VAL A 450 32.19 5.05 -0.35
C VAL A 450 30.86 4.86 0.35
N SER A 451 30.08 5.90 0.51
CA SER A 451 28.78 5.83 1.16
C SER A 451 27.73 6.73 0.48
N ASN A 452 26.51 6.36 0.67
CA ASN A 452 25.27 7.11 0.55
C ASN A 452 24.40 6.59 1.68
N ASP A 453 24.14 7.26 2.66
CA ASP A 453 24.37 8.48 3.37
C ASP A 453 25.63 8.43 4.30
N GLY A 454 25.45 8.79 5.57
CA GLY A 454 26.55 9.10 6.48
C GLY A 454 27.45 7.93 6.87
N VAL A 455 28.75 8.21 6.98
CA VAL A 455 29.78 7.24 7.34
C VAL A 455 30.78 7.83 8.34
N ARG A 456 31.29 6.99 9.23
CA ARG A 456 32.41 7.29 10.13
C ARG A 456 33.37 6.13 10.18
N LEU A 457 34.68 6.41 10.22
CA LEU A 457 35.72 5.39 10.27
C LEU A 457 36.74 5.70 11.38
N TRP A 458 36.99 4.71 12.21
CA TRP A 458 38.07 4.74 13.21
C TRP A 458 39.06 3.61 12.95
N VAL A 459 40.33 3.92 13.08
CA VAL A 459 41.43 2.95 13.06
C VAL A 459 42.36 3.27 14.19
N ASP A 460 42.74 2.26 14.97
CA ASP A 460 43.58 2.37 16.18
C ASP A 460 43.07 3.45 17.18
N GLY A 461 41.73 3.50 17.35
CA GLY A 461 41.06 4.46 18.23
C GLY A 461 40.94 5.89 17.68
N ARG A 462 41.63 6.23 16.59
CA ARG A 462 41.52 7.56 15.93
C ARG A 462 40.40 7.58 14.94
N GLN A 463 39.55 8.60 15.01
CA GLN A 463 38.56 8.88 13.95
C GLN A 463 39.28 9.49 12.75
N LEU A 464 39.26 8.78 11.65
CA LEU A 464 39.91 9.17 10.39
C LEU A 464 38.95 9.84 9.40
N ILE A 465 37.69 9.37 9.39
CA ILE A 465 36.63 9.91 8.52
C ILE A 465 35.41 10.21 9.41
N ASP A 466 34.82 11.37 9.22
CA ASP A 466 33.56 11.80 9.86
C ASP A 466 32.71 12.57 8.82
N ASN A 467 31.82 11.84 8.17
CA ASN A 467 30.83 12.40 7.25
C ASN A 467 29.45 11.85 7.63
N TRP A 468 28.91 12.34 8.76
CA TRP A 468 27.63 11.87 9.32
C TRP A 468 26.48 12.79 8.90
N SER A 469 26.26 12.88 7.58
CA SER A 469 25.20 13.68 6.96
C SER A 469 24.49 12.93 5.85
N ASP A 470 23.29 13.35 5.48
CA ASP A 470 22.61 12.86 4.29
C ASP A 470 23.32 13.38 3.05
N HIS A 471 23.75 12.47 2.15
CA HIS A 471 24.41 12.84 0.89
C HIS A 471 24.27 11.74 -0.17
N ALA A 472 24.40 12.12 -1.43
CA ALA A 472 24.52 11.18 -2.55
C ALA A 472 25.80 10.34 -2.44
N GLU A 473 25.96 9.28 -3.25
CA GLU A 473 27.16 8.44 -3.26
C GLU A 473 28.43 9.30 -3.36
N GLN A 474 29.26 9.23 -2.33
CA GLN A 474 30.48 10.02 -2.17
C GLN A 474 31.60 9.12 -1.64
N GLU A 475 32.83 9.41 -2.07
CA GLU A 475 34.03 8.81 -1.51
C GLU A 475 34.74 9.78 -0.56
N ASP A 476 34.97 9.36 0.67
CA ASP A 476 35.82 10.03 1.64
C ASP A 476 37.09 9.22 1.85
N SER A 477 38.22 9.88 2.14
CA SER A 477 39.50 9.20 2.33
C SER A 477 40.38 9.83 3.40
N ALA A 478 41.21 9.01 4.01
CA ALA A 478 42.20 9.45 4.98
C ALA A 478 43.44 8.54 5.01
N THR A 479 44.60 9.12 5.26
CA THR A 479 45.88 8.38 5.33
C THR A 479 46.19 7.91 6.75
N VAL A 480 46.77 6.72 6.84
CA VAL A 480 47.23 6.12 8.10
C VAL A 480 48.48 5.28 7.87
N ARG A 481 49.44 5.35 8.78
CA ARG A 481 50.63 4.50 8.71
C ARG A 481 50.37 3.19 9.45
N LEU A 482 50.56 2.07 8.77
CA LEU A 482 50.33 0.73 9.29
C LEU A 482 51.61 -0.11 9.22
N VAL A 483 51.70 -1.13 10.09
CA VAL A 483 52.87 -2.04 10.20
C VAL A 483 52.45 -3.44 9.76
N ALA A 484 53.19 -4.05 8.85
CA ALA A 484 52.93 -5.38 8.33
C ALA A 484 52.66 -6.42 9.41
N GLY A 485 51.59 -7.17 9.29
CA GLY A 485 51.21 -8.24 10.21
C GLY A 485 50.71 -7.77 11.59
N GLN A 486 50.68 -6.48 11.87
CA GLN A 486 50.19 -5.94 13.16
C GLN A 486 48.69 -5.65 13.05
N PRO A 487 47.81 -6.39 13.77
CA PRO A 487 46.39 -6.10 13.81
C PRO A 487 46.11 -4.76 14.50
N VAL A 488 45.31 -3.90 13.86
CA VAL A 488 44.86 -2.62 14.45
C VAL A 488 43.34 -2.62 14.60
N PRO A 489 42.77 -2.10 15.69
CA PRO A 489 41.34 -1.97 15.88
C PRO A 489 40.70 -1.16 14.78
N LEU A 490 39.58 -1.68 14.23
CA LEU A 490 38.76 -1.06 13.19
C LEU A 490 37.34 -0.91 13.69
N ARG A 491 36.75 0.28 13.52
CA ARG A 491 35.31 0.53 13.66
C ARG A 491 34.83 1.38 12.47
N LEU A 492 33.80 0.90 11.79
CA LEU A 492 33.09 1.66 10.76
C LEU A 492 31.61 1.75 11.15
N GLU A 493 31.06 2.95 11.05
CA GLU A 493 29.65 3.24 11.29
C GLU A 493 29.05 3.82 10.02
N TYR A 494 27.81 3.49 9.77
CA TYR A 494 27.06 3.90 8.60
C TYR A 494 25.59 4.10 8.96
N PHE A 495 24.92 5.06 8.33
CA PHE A 495 23.47 5.09 8.28
C PHE A 495 22.97 5.24 6.85
N TYR A 496 21.77 4.71 6.64
CA TYR A 496 20.99 4.81 5.41
C TYR A 496 19.70 5.57 5.70
N GLY A 497 19.52 6.75 5.08
CA GLY A 497 18.36 7.62 5.20
C GLY A 497 17.34 7.39 4.08
N GLY A 498 17.74 6.70 3.01
CA GLY A 498 16.90 6.43 1.82
C GLY A 498 17.66 6.54 0.50
N GLY A 499 16.98 6.31 -0.62
CA GLY A 499 17.59 6.44 -1.96
C GLY A 499 18.46 5.24 -2.36
N GLN A 500 19.56 5.49 -3.09
CA GLN A 500 20.49 4.45 -3.58
C GLN A 500 21.60 4.20 -2.56
N GLY A 501 21.31 3.38 -1.54
CA GLY A 501 22.27 3.07 -0.47
C GLY A 501 23.50 2.31 -0.96
N VAL A 502 24.66 2.72 -0.45
CA VAL A 502 25.95 2.03 -0.65
C VAL A 502 26.85 2.23 0.56
N THR A 503 27.60 1.20 0.91
CA THR A 503 28.70 1.32 1.89
C THR A 503 29.82 0.40 1.49
N ARG A 504 31.03 0.97 1.24
CA ARG A 504 32.25 0.22 0.90
C ARG A 504 33.40 0.71 1.72
N LEU A 505 34.26 -0.22 2.13
CA LEU A 505 35.58 0.08 2.74
C LEU A 505 36.66 -0.45 1.82
N SER A 506 37.48 0.46 1.31
CA SER A 506 38.63 0.16 0.46
C SER A 506 39.93 0.70 1.06
N TRP A 507 41.03 0.25 0.57
CA TRP A 507 42.33 0.84 0.85
C TRP A 507 43.16 1.03 -0.43
N THR A 508 44.05 2.03 -0.42
CA THR A 508 45.18 2.10 -1.35
C THR A 508 46.44 1.72 -0.54
N ARG A 509 47.11 0.67 -0.98
CA ARG A 509 48.32 0.15 -0.35
C ARG A 509 49.55 1.01 -0.69
N PRO A 510 50.70 0.84 0.01
CA PRO A 510 51.93 1.55 -0.28
C PRO A 510 52.43 1.37 -1.72
N ASP A 511 52.10 0.26 -2.38
CA ASP A 511 52.40 -0.01 -3.78
C ASP A 511 51.49 0.72 -4.78
N GLY A 512 50.52 1.50 -4.30
CA GLY A 512 49.52 2.22 -5.11
C GLY A 512 48.29 1.41 -5.47
N THR A 513 48.17 0.14 -5.13
CA THR A 513 47.03 -0.71 -5.46
C THR A 513 45.81 -0.32 -4.61
N LYS A 514 44.72 0.09 -5.27
CA LYS A 514 43.42 0.35 -4.63
C LYS A 514 42.49 -0.85 -4.80
N GLU A 515 41.97 -1.36 -3.67
CA GLU A 515 41.05 -2.51 -3.67
C GLU A 515 40.09 -2.44 -2.46
N ILE A 516 38.95 -3.17 -2.52
CA ILE A 516 38.14 -3.43 -1.32
C ILE A 516 39.02 -4.16 -0.31
N VAL A 517 38.95 -3.75 0.96
CA VAL A 517 39.73 -4.44 2.01
C VAL A 517 39.38 -5.93 2.01
N PRO A 518 40.33 -6.83 1.70
CA PRO A 518 40.07 -8.25 1.56
C PRO A 518 39.60 -8.89 2.86
N ALA A 519 38.69 -9.87 2.78
CA ALA A 519 38.19 -10.62 3.94
C ALA A 519 39.32 -11.26 4.78
N SER A 520 40.42 -11.68 4.12
CA SER A 520 41.61 -12.24 4.80
C SER A 520 42.37 -11.23 5.64
N ARG A 521 42.06 -9.95 5.57
CA ARG A 521 42.67 -8.85 6.30
C ARG A 521 41.78 -8.33 7.44
N LEU A 522 40.60 -8.88 7.57
CA LEU A 522 39.61 -8.48 8.57
C LEU A 522 39.35 -9.64 9.54
N SER A 523 39.40 -9.34 10.85
CA SER A 523 39.10 -10.34 11.87
C SER A 523 38.39 -9.72 13.08
N ARG A 524 37.69 -10.57 13.83
CA ARG A 524 37.03 -10.26 15.12
C ARG A 524 37.96 -10.61 16.28
N ALA A 525 37.49 -10.33 17.50
CA ALA A 525 38.15 -10.75 18.72
C ALA A 525 38.56 -12.24 18.67
N GLY A 526 39.79 -12.54 19.08
CA GLY A 526 40.37 -13.89 19.04
C GLY A 526 40.83 -14.34 17.64
N GLY A 527 41.03 -13.41 16.68
CA GLY A 527 41.53 -13.70 15.33
C GLY A 527 40.55 -14.43 14.41
N GLN A 528 39.27 -14.50 14.76
CA GLN A 528 38.23 -15.13 13.95
C GLN A 528 37.94 -14.29 12.69
N PRO A 529 37.79 -14.93 11.50
CA PRO A 529 37.57 -14.20 10.26
C PRO A 529 36.32 -13.30 10.25
N GLY A 530 36.42 -12.13 9.60
CA GLY A 530 35.32 -11.18 9.37
C GLY A 530 35.14 -10.17 10.51
N LEU A 531 34.26 -9.20 10.28
CA LEU A 531 33.88 -8.15 11.21
C LEU A 531 32.56 -8.50 11.92
N ARG A 532 32.41 -8.05 13.16
CA ARG A 532 31.11 -8.07 13.85
C ARG A 532 30.29 -6.92 13.32
N GLY A 533 29.20 -7.24 12.61
CA GLY A 533 28.22 -6.29 12.12
C GLY A 533 27.01 -6.23 13.04
N GLU A 534 26.72 -5.05 13.57
CA GLU A 534 25.53 -4.72 14.37
C GLU A 534 24.66 -3.76 13.58
N TYR A 535 23.36 -4.05 13.49
CA TYR A 535 22.41 -3.28 12.69
C TYR A 535 21.26 -2.80 13.58
N PHE A 536 20.87 -1.54 13.40
CA PHE A 536 19.89 -0.85 14.23
C PHE A 536 18.79 -0.24 13.35
N SER A 537 17.56 -0.21 13.84
CA SER A 537 16.46 0.53 13.20
C SER A 537 16.68 2.04 13.34
N GLY A 538 16.48 2.78 12.23
CA GLY A 538 16.67 4.24 12.17
C GLY A 538 18.12 4.66 11.92
N THR A 539 18.31 5.94 11.61
CA THR A 539 19.60 6.52 11.21
C THR A 539 20.55 6.83 12.38
N GLN A 540 20.05 6.73 13.62
CA GLN A 540 20.87 7.00 14.82
C GLN A 540 21.27 5.71 15.50
N LEU A 541 22.56 5.38 15.43
CA LEU A 541 23.15 4.26 16.14
C LEU A 541 22.80 4.31 17.64
N GLN A 542 22.39 3.16 18.21
CA GLN A 542 22.07 2.96 19.63
C GLN A 542 20.78 3.62 20.16
N LEU A 543 20.11 4.51 19.42
CA LEU A 543 18.80 5.04 19.82
C LEU A 543 17.65 4.17 19.32
N GLY A 544 17.86 3.42 18.22
CA GLY A 544 16.94 2.38 17.76
C GLY A 544 17.27 1.01 18.34
N PRO A 545 16.32 0.07 18.35
CA PRO A 545 16.61 -1.30 18.77
C PRO A 545 17.62 -1.94 17.81
N ARG A 546 18.58 -2.70 18.38
CA ARG A 546 19.43 -3.57 17.57
C ARG A 546 18.59 -4.71 17.01
N VAL A 547 18.49 -4.75 15.70
CA VAL A 547 17.61 -5.68 14.97
C VAL A 547 18.35 -6.89 14.43
N LEU A 548 19.69 -6.78 14.25
CA LEU A 548 20.53 -7.88 13.80
C LEU A 548 21.97 -7.74 14.32
N GLU A 549 22.59 -8.88 14.59
CA GLU A 549 24.02 -9.05 14.74
C GLU A 549 24.49 -10.23 13.88
N ARG A 550 25.52 -10.03 13.06
CA ARG A 550 26.09 -11.08 12.21
C ARG A 550 27.58 -10.87 11.99
N VAL A 551 28.20 -11.79 11.27
CA VAL A 551 29.57 -11.68 10.80
C VAL A 551 29.56 -11.30 9.33
N ASP A 552 30.21 -10.18 9.02
CA ASP A 552 30.42 -9.72 7.64
C ASP A 552 31.88 -9.94 7.24
N ALA A 553 32.09 -10.64 6.12
CA ALA A 553 33.44 -10.94 5.66
C ALA A 553 34.21 -9.68 5.21
N THR A 554 33.50 -8.72 4.63
CA THR A 554 34.01 -7.42 4.17
C THR A 554 32.91 -6.37 4.35
N VAL A 555 33.26 -5.07 4.22
CA VAL A 555 32.29 -4.01 4.05
C VAL A 555 32.26 -3.63 2.57
N ASN A 556 31.32 -4.22 1.83
CA ASN A 556 31.09 -3.96 0.42
C ASN A 556 29.60 -4.23 0.10
N PHE A 557 28.76 -3.28 0.43
CA PHE A 557 27.33 -3.40 0.36
C PHE A 557 26.72 -2.38 -0.61
N PRO A 558 26.27 -2.79 -1.79
CA PRO A 558 25.30 -2.02 -2.58
C PRO A 558 23.91 -2.29 -2.00
N TRP A 559 23.45 -1.44 -1.09
CA TRP A 559 22.13 -1.56 -0.46
C TRP A 559 21.00 -1.32 -1.45
N GLY A 560 21.24 -0.50 -2.50
CA GLY A 560 20.21 -0.09 -3.44
C GLY A 560 19.13 0.74 -2.77
N THR A 561 17.94 0.74 -3.34
CA THR A 561 16.75 1.38 -2.76
C THR A 561 16.12 0.57 -1.63
N ASP A 562 16.51 -0.70 -1.49
CA ASP A 562 15.93 -1.66 -0.55
C ASP A 562 16.63 -1.66 0.81
N GLY A 563 17.70 -0.90 0.93
CA GLY A 563 18.49 -0.85 2.14
C GLY A 563 18.96 -2.26 2.55
N PHE A 564 18.83 -2.55 3.85
CA PHE A 564 19.22 -3.85 4.41
C PHE A 564 18.30 -5.01 4.00
N LEU A 565 17.07 -4.74 3.54
CA LEU A 565 16.06 -5.75 3.19
C LEU A 565 16.52 -6.71 2.07
N GLY A 566 17.37 -6.23 1.16
CA GLY A 566 17.83 -7.02 0.00
C GLY A 566 18.82 -8.13 0.26
N ARG A 567 19.29 -8.40 1.49
CA ARG A 567 20.45 -9.31 1.70
C ARG A 567 20.45 -10.19 2.95
N GLN A 568 19.32 -10.44 3.57
CA GLN A 568 19.29 -11.39 4.69
C GLN A 568 19.52 -12.83 4.25
N ALA A 569 20.45 -13.46 4.91
CA ALA A 569 21.03 -14.73 4.56
C ALA A 569 20.02 -15.89 4.52
N ARG A 570 20.11 -16.67 3.49
CA ARG A 570 19.59 -18.03 3.35
C ARG A 570 20.11 -18.89 4.50
N ASN A 571 19.24 -19.28 5.43
CA ASN A 571 19.53 -20.38 6.33
C ASN A 571 18.66 -21.58 5.91
N PRO A 572 19.22 -22.59 5.24
CA PRO A 572 18.45 -23.71 4.66
C PRO A 572 17.89 -24.70 5.67
N ALA A 573 18.18 -24.55 6.97
CA ALA A 573 17.86 -25.54 7.98
C ALA A 573 16.80 -25.13 9.00
N THR A 574 15.99 -24.09 8.71
CA THR A 574 15.00 -23.61 9.66
C THR A 574 13.76 -24.47 9.69
N GLN A 575 13.34 -24.87 10.88
CA GLN A 575 12.06 -25.51 11.13
C GLN A 575 11.17 -24.59 11.96
N LEU A 576 9.97 -24.30 11.48
CA LEU A 576 8.94 -23.69 12.31
C LEU A 576 8.29 -24.74 13.19
N THR A 577 8.01 -24.41 14.44
CA THR A 577 7.19 -25.23 15.31
C THR A 577 5.78 -24.64 15.35
N VAL A 578 4.80 -25.37 14.80
CA VAL A 578 3.39 -24.98 14.77
C VAL A 578 2.56 -25.87 15.67
N GLU A 579 1.54 -25.32 16.33
CA GLU A 579 0.59 -26.08 17.11
C GLU A 579 -0.65 -26.40 16.26
N LEU A 580 -0.93 -27.69 16.07
CA LEU A 580 -2.02 -28.16 15.21
C LEU A 580 -2.91 -29.18 15.96
N PRO A 581 -4.23 -29.19 15.73
CA PRO A 581 -5.11 -30.28 16.16
C PRO A 581 -4.71 -31.63 15.53
N ALA A 582 -5.19 -32.72 16.10
CA ALA A 582 -5.04 -34.05 15.48
C ALA A 582 -5.76 -34.08 14.12
N GLY A 583 -5.12 -34.69 13.09
CA GLY A 583 -5.71 -34.81 11.76
C GLY A 583 -4.70 -35.19 10.67
N ARG A 584 -5.21 -35.29 9.44
CA ARG A 584 -4.39 -35.39 8.22
C ARG A 584 -4.26 -33.98 7.63
N TYR A 585 -3.07 -33.65 7.16
CA TYR A 585 -2.73 -32.32 6.68
C TYR A 585 -2.03 -32.34 5.34
N VAL A 586 -2.25 -31.27 4.59
CA VAL A 586 -1.43 -30.87 3.45
C VAL A 586 -0.71 -29.58 3.85
N ALA A 587 0.62 -29.61 3.84
CA ALA A 587 1.47 -28.42 3.92
C ALA A 587 1.92 -28.03 2.53
N GLU A 588 1.72 -26.79 2.14
CA GLU A 588 2.17 -26.27 0.86
C GLU A 588 2.87 -24.92 1.06
N TRP A 589 4.03 -24.80 0.44
CA TRP A 589 4.86 -23.60 0.48
C TRP A 589 4.74 -22.82 -0.82
N PHE A 590 4.70 -21.49 -0.73
CA PHE A 590 4.58 -20.59 -1.87
C PHE A 590 5.65 -19.50 -1.83
N ASP A 591 6.07 -19.09 -3.02
CA ASP A 591 6.92 -17.92 -3.27
C ASP A 591 6.04 -16.73 -3.63
N PRO A 592 5.91 -15.70 -2.76
CA PRO A 592 5.10 -14.51 -3.07
C PRO A 592 5.78 -13.58 -4.08
N VAL A 593 7.09 -13.69 -4.28
CA VAL A 593 7.85 -12.87 -5.24
C VAL A 593 7.71 -13.39 -6.67
N ALA A 594 7.80 -14.72 -6.83
CA ALA A 594 7.49 -15.41 -8.09
C ALA A 594 6.29 -16.33 -7.84
N PRO A 595 5.03 -15.83 -7.96
CA PRO A 595 3.83 -16.51 -7.52
C PRO A 595 3.73 -17.98 -8.00
N LYS A 596 4.21 -18.90 -7.18
CA LYS A 596 4.24 -20.35 -7.48
C LYS A 596 4.35 -21.18 -6.21
N SER A 597 3.93 -22.45 -6.31
CA SER A 597 4.18 -23.45 -5.28
C SER A 597 5.66 -23.86 -5.26
N LEU A 598 6.23 -23.93 -4.07
CA LEU A 598 7.60 -24.41 -3.80
C LEU A 598 7.63 -25.89 -3.41
N GLY A 599 6.48 -26.50 -3.29
CA GLY A 599 6.30 -27.91 -2.99
C GLY A 599 5.23 -28.17 -1.94
N ARG A 600 4.77 -29.40 -1.91
CA ARG A 600 3.67 -29.91 -1.09
C ARG A 600 4.15 -31.15 -0.31
N GLU A 601 3.62 -31.29 0.90
CA GLU A 601 3.85 -32.43 1.78
C GLU A 601 2.53 -32.85 2.42
N GLU A 602 2.25 -34.15 2.51
CA GLU A 602 1.11 -34.69 3.23
C GLU A 602 1.58 -35.44 4.48
N PHE A 603 0.90 -35.23 5.60
CA PHE A 603 1.24 -35.91 6.84
C PHE A 603 0.03 -36.14 7.75
N SER A 604 0.12 -37.11 8.64
CA SER A 604 -0.78 -37.29 9.77
C SER A 604 -0.15 -36.73 11.03
N HIS A 605 -0.96 -36.11 11.89
CA HIS A 605 -0.52 -35.47 13.13
C HIS A 605 -1.44 -35.87 14.29
N PRO A 606 -0.89 -36.29 15.45
CA PRO A 606 -1.68 -36.72 16.61
C PRO A 606 -2.27 -35.55 17.42
N GLY A 607 -1.93 -34.31 17.09
CA GLY A 607 -2.22 -33.10 17.84
C GLY A 607 -1.02 -32.61 18.65
N GLY A 608 -0.97 -31.29 18.94
CA GLY A 608 0.10 -30.62 19.66
C GLY A 608 1.13 -29.95 18.73
N MET A 609 2.39 -29.88 19.16
CA MET A 609 3.46 -29.20 18.44
C MET A 609 4.03 -30.03 17.30
N ARG A 610 4.17 -29.42 16.13
CA ARG A 610 4.75 -30.01 14.93
C ARG A 610 5.88 -29.15 14.37
N PRO A 611 7.10 -29.68 14.21
CA PRO A 611 8.13 -29.04 13.41
C PRO A 611 7.79 -29.18 11.91
N VAL A 612 7.85 -28.07 11.17
CA VAL A 612 7.64 -27.99 9.72
C VAL A 612 8.86 -27.36 9.09
N ALA A 613 9.51 -28.07 8.16
CA ALA A 613 10.69 -27.55 7.47
C ALA A 613 10.34 -26.34 6.60
N VAL A 614 11.07 -25.24 6.76
CA VAL A 614 10.87 -24.05 5.94
C VAL A 614 11.47 -24.27 4.56
N ARG A 615 10.63 -24.21 3.53
CA ARG A 615 11.06 -24.19 2.13
C ARG A 615 11.17 -22.75 1.65
N GLN A 616 12.36 -22.21 1.70
CA GLN A 616 12.64 -20.85 1.29
C GLN A 616 13.49 -20.83 0.02
N VAL A 617 13.04 -20.11 -1.01
CA VAL A 617 13.76 -19.91 -2.28
C VAL A 617 14.22 -18.45 -2.42
N GLY A 618 13.72 -17.55 -1.58
CA GLY A 618 14.02 -16.12 -1.59
C GLY A 618 13.98 -15.53 -0.19
N GLU A 619 13.65 -14.24 -0.11
CA GLU A 619 13.55 -13.51 1.14
C GLU A 619 12.21 -13.71 1.85
N GLU A 620 11.17 -14.03 1.09
CA GLU A 620 9.80 -14.21 1.55
C GLU A 620 9.29 -15.60 1.25
N THR A 621 8.45 -16.12 2.11
CA THR A 621 7.78 -17.40 1.87
C THR A 621 6.46 -17.48 2.63
N VAL A 622 5.51 -18.23 2.08
CA VAL A 622 4.20 -18.47 2.70
C VAL A 622 3.99 -19.96 2.87
N LEU A 623 3.68 -20.39 4.08
CA LEU A 623 3.19 -21.73 4.37
C LEU A 623 1.67 -21.70 4.44
N ARG A 624 1.01 -22.66 3.78
CA ARG A 624 -0.40 -22.98 4.00
C ARG A 624 -0.50 -24.42 4.50
N LEU A 625 -1.19 -24.60 5.61
CA LEU A 625 -1.55 -25.91 6.15
C LEU A 625 -3.08 -26.07 6.01
N GLU A 626 -3.50 -27.18 5.42
CA GLU A 626 -4.91 -27.53 5.25
C GLU A 626 -5.20 -28.89 5.84
N ARG A 627 -6.17 -28.95 6.77
CA ARG A 627 -6.66 -30.19 7.36
C ARG A 627 -7.64 -30.85 6.39
N GLN A 628 -7.43 -32.14 6.12
CA GLN A 628 -8.25 -32.96 5.23
C GLN A 628 -9.48 -33.53 5.93
#